data_358be5d62ead0794ff14334d87097543
#
_entry.id   358be5d62ead0794ff14334d87097543
#
_cell.length_a   1.000
_cell.length_b   1.000
_cell.length_c   1.000
_cell.angle_alpha   90.00
_cell.angle_beta   90.00
_cell.angle_gamma   90.00
#
_symmetry.space_group_name_H-M   'P 1'
#
loop_
_entity.id
_entity.type
_entity.pdbx_description
1 polymer ?
#
loop_
_entity_poly.entity_id
_entity_poly.type
_entity_poly.pdbx_seq_one_letter_code
_entity_poly.pdbx_strand_id
1 'polypeptide(L)'
;MKWSPQNFRFDELDIYSACIPYGPASVELPAAVWGKTIQVKGRLLASDLSYKARWEPSVEVRAFERGWRAVCCTLGMVRLKEWLETRWARWPLISRVPTLEVSLGGTPLLRHTPSQPEFTAVASLPPRPEDGEPFLISFRLRHVAVAEALACVARLLLAMPMPLALWRRMRDWEFRSLQHRRLRLVSVSMDDEPILDFREHSAAPGPLLRQRARPGLNIVGHFLSEHSIGEAARGSVRAADAAGVPACPVRLRIPLTSRQCDETVKARLATGLTHPVSLYHINVRETEEIELYHGAGWMRGRYNIAYWAWETREFPEDWVRHARCFDEIWSPSRFAAEAIQMRVPVPVLTMPHVIEFPPPASADFRAKFGLPERLFLFLFVFDLNSLAARKNPEAVVEAFRCVVSKNPATGLVLKTQNVSRNAADSARLRDQIAGLPNVFLIDRTLSRHQVYELMACCDAFVSLHHAEGFGLCVAEAMFLGKPAVSTDWSATAEYVTPRNGFPVRYRLTRLKDHVDEYVRGTEWAEPDVEHAAWCMEQLVADPQLCAALGAQAALDVRERFSAAAVGRRYVQRLESILFW
;
A
#
# COMPACT_ATOMS: atom_id res chain seq x y z
N MET A 1 8.44 7.94 26.54
CA MET A 1 8.52 6.50 26.20
C MET A 1 9.25 6.34 24.89
N LYS A 2 10.30 5.59 24.86
CA LYS A 2 10.93 5.20 23.61
C LYS A 2 10.42 3.81 23.25
N TRP A 3 9.87 3.68 22.08
CA TRP A 3 9.28 2.48 21.57
C TRP A 3 10.10 1.99 20.37
N SER A 4 10.37 0.70 20.31
CA SER A 4 11.01 0.08 19.16
C SER A 4 9.97 -0.73 18.39
N PRO A 5 9.40 -0.19 17.30
CA PRO A 5 8.30 -0.83 16.57
C PRO A 5 8.72 -2.02 15.73
N GLN A 6 10.00 -2.35 15.69
CA GLN A 6 10.60 -3.21 14.68
C GLN A 6 10.17 -4.66 14.74
N ASN A 7 9.65 -5.10 15.89
CA ASN A 7 9.25 -6.49 16.12
C ASN A 7 7.75 -6.68 16.27
N PHE A 8 6.97 -5.60 16.09
CA PHE A 8 5.53 -5.64 16.22
C PHE A 8 4.85 -5.36 14.88
N ARG A 9 3.82 -6.12 14.55
CA ARG A 9 2.99 -5.92 13.36
C ARG A 9 1.52 -5.93 13.76
N PHE A 10 0.78 -4.95 13.27
CA PHE A 10 -0.50 -4.55 13.84
C PHE A 10 -1.69 -4.80 12.94
N ASP A 11 -2.44 -5.77 13.23
CA ASP A 11 -3.88 -5.78 13.37
C ASP A 11 -4.27 -6.46 14.69
N GLU A 12 -3.41 -7.22 15.21
CA GLU A 12 -3.28 -7.85 16.50
C GLU A 12 -1.78 -7.99 16.66
N LEU A 13 -1.19 -7.53 17.72
CA LEU A 13 0.26 -7.45 17.86
C LEU A 13 0.96 -8.79 17.67
N ASP A 14 1.48 -9.04 16.49
CA ASP A 14 2.28 -10.24 16.22
C ASP A 14 3.75 -9.98 16.58
N ILE A 15 4.26 -10.72 17.56
CA ILE A 15 5.70 -10.79 17.80
C ILE A 15 6.26 -11.90 16.95
N TYR A 16 7.17 -11.55 16.06
CA TYR A 16 7.86 -12.51 15.21
C TYR A 16 9.05 -13.10 15.89
N SER A 17 9.14 -14.41 15.83
CA SER A 17 10.31 -15.14 16.31
C SER A 17 11.53 -14.86 15.46
N ALA A 18 12.65 -14.65 16.10
CA ALA A 18 13.95 -14.42 15.46
C ALA A 18 13.97 -13.26 14.47
N CYS A 19 13.27 -12.20 14.77
CA CYS A 19 13.46 -10.95 14.07
C CYS A 19 14.84 -10.41 14.38
N ILE A 20 15.77 -10.95 13.72
CA ILE A 20 17.08 -10.45 13.57
C ILE A 20 17.08 -9.84 12.16
N PRO A 21 17.28 -8.57 11.98
CA PRO A 21 18.14 -7.60 12.66
C PRO A 21 17.42 -6.69 13.67
N TYR A 22 16.24 -7.00 14.05
CA TYR A 22 15.38 -6.12 14.84
C TYR A 22 15.49 -6.56 16.31
N GLY A 23 16.01 -5.70 17.16
CA GLY A 23 16.08 -5.90 18.61
C GLY A 23 14.72 -6.26 19.23
N PRO A 24 14.63 -6.44 20.53
CA PRO A 24 13.35 -6.66 21.19
C PRO A 24 12.43 -5.47 20.96
N ALA A 25 11.13 -5.71 20.81
CA ALA A 25 10.14 -4.65 20.89
C ALA A 25 10.14 -4.08 22.31
N SER A 26 10.16 -2.78 22.44
CA SER A 26 10.40 -2.15 23.73
C SER A 26 9.46 -0.97 23.96
N VAL A 27 8.97 -0.87 25.18
CA VAL A 27 8.13 0.25 25.65
C VAL A 27 8.77 0.83 26.90
N GLU A 28 8.98 2.13 26.93
CA GLU A 28 9.40 2.85 28.12
C GLU A 28 8.17 3.11 29.01
N LEU A 29 8.20 2.62 30.24
CA LEU A 29 7.10 2.74 31.18
C LEU A 29 7.26 3.94 32.11
N PRO A 30 6.16 4.63 32.44
CA PRO A 30 6.21 5.74 33.41
C PRO A 30 6.55 5.25 34.81
N ALA A 31 7.13 6.14 35.62
CA ALA A 31 7.55 5.83 36.98
C ALA A 31 6.42 5.35 37.93
N ALA A 32 5.16 5.65 37.58
CA ALA A 32 3.99 5.28 38.41
C ALA A 32 3.65 3.75 38.39
N VAL A 33 4.34 2.97 37.59
CA VAL A 33 4.03 1.53 37.44
C VAL A 33 4.96 0.60 38.23
N TRP A 34 5.95 1.13 38.96
CA TRP A 34 6.82 0.33 39.82
C TRP A 34 6.07 -0.41 40.94
N GLY A 35 6.46 -1.62 41.20
CA GLY A 35 5.83 -2.47 42.21
C GLY A 35 4.51 -3.12 41.77
N LYS A 36 4.03 -2.83 40.56
CA LYS A 36 2.79 -3.38 40.02
C LYS A 36 2.99 -4.75 39.38
N THR A 37 1.91 -5.46 39.16
CA THR A 37 1.90 -6.74 38.46
C THR A 37 1.61 -6.53 36.99
N ILE A 38 2.53 -6.99 36.12
CA ILE A 38 2.31 -7.01 34.68
C ILE A 38 1.70 -8.35 34.25
N GLN A 39 0.66 -8.30 33.48
CA GLN A 39 0.00 -9.46 32.87
C GLN A 39 0.03 -9.35 31.35
N VAL A 40 0.52 -10.39 30.69
CA VAL A 40 0.65 -10.48 29.23
C VAL A 40 -0.24 -11.61 28.74
N LYS A 41 -1.25 -11.29 27.94
CA LYS A 41 -2.10 -12.26 27.25
C LYS A 41 -1.70 -12.36 25.79
N GLY A 42 -1.63 -13.58 25.28
CA GLY A 42 -1.26 -13.83 23.91
C GLY A 42 -1.88 -15.10 23.34
N ARG A 43 -1.76 -15.24 22.03
CA ARG A 43 -2.20 -16.41 21.27
C ARG A 43 -1.06 -16.93 20.40
N LEU A 44 -0.84 -18.24 20.42
CA LEU A 44 0.08 -18.92 19.52
C LEU A 44 -0.65 -19.15 18.17
N LEU A 45 -0.10 -18.58 17.10
CA LEU A 45 -0.66 -18.76 15.76
C LEU A 45 -0.07 -20.00 15.11
N ALA A 46 -0.93 -20.89 14.61
CA ALA A 46 -0.51 -21.99 13.77
C ALA A 46 0.09 -21.44 12.46
N SER A 47 1.18 -22.06 11.99
CA SER A 47 1.72 -21.74 10.67
C SER A 47 0.69 -22.09 9.61
N ASP A 48 0.36 -21.16 8.72
CA ASP A 48 -0.46 -21.46 7.56
C ASP A 48 0.35 -22.30 6.58
N LEU A 49 0.13 -23.62 6.65
CA LEU A 49 0.81 -24.60 5.79
C LEU A 49 0.37 -24.48 4.32
N SER A 50 -0.73 -23.75 4.03
CA SER A 50 -1.24 -23.57 2.67
C SER A 50 -0.30 -22.73 1.80
N TYR A 51 0.49 -21.86 2.41
CA TYR A 51 1.47 -21.01 1.71
C TYR A 51 2.66 -21.81 1.14
N LYS A 52 3.06 -22.92 1.76
CA LYS A 52 4.16 -23.77 1.26
C LYS A 52 3.88 -24.45 -0.08
N ALA A 53 2.62 -24.70 -0.38
CA ALA A 53 2.23 -25.54 -1.53
C ALA A 53 2.21 -24.79 -2.89
N ARG A 54 2.28 -23.46 -2.91
CA ARG A 54 2.04 -22.64 -4.11
C ARG A 54 3.22 -21.82 -4.62
N TRP A 55 4.39 -21.92 -3.99
CA TRP A 55 5.53 -21.14 -4.44
C TRP A 55 6.32 -21.86 -5.55
N GLU A 56 6.28 -21.32 -6.75
CA GLU A 56 7.19 -21.67 -7.83
C GLU A 56 8.32 -20.62 -7.93
N PRO A 57 9.59 -21.03 -7.92
CA PRO A 57 10.71 -20.10 -8.06
C PRO A 57 10.72 -19.47 -9.46
N SER A 58 11.14 -18.18 -9.53
CA SER A 58 11.30 -17.48 -10.82
C SER A 58 12.25 -18.22 -11.76
N VAL A 59 12.19 -17.91 -13.06
CA VAL A 59 13.04 -18.55 -14.09
C VAL A 59 14.52 -18.42 -13.75
N GLU A 60 14.95 -17.27 -13.22
CA GLU A 60 16.34 -17.01 -12.82
C GLU A 60 16.75 -17.82 -11.60
N VAL A 61 15.86 -17.98 -10.61
CA VAL A 61 16.08 -18.85 -9.45
C VAL A 61 16.16 -20.32 -9.90
N ARG A 62 15.31 -20.76 -10.83
CA ARG A 62 15.37 -22.11 -11.40
C ARG A 62 16.65 -22.34 -12.22
N ALA A 63 17.11 -21.34 -12.96
CA ALA A 63 18.36 -21.43 -13.72
C ALA A 63 19.58 -21.51 -12.78
N PHE A 64 19.59 -20.69 -11.72
CA PHE A 64 20.64 -20.76 -10.70
C PHE A 64 20.60 -22.08 -9.90
N GLU A 65 19.42 -22.59 -9.54
CA GLU A 65 19.26 -23.89 -8.87
C GLU A 65 19.77 -25.03 -9.72
N ARG A 66 19.54 -25.00 -11.03
CA ARG A 66 20.12 -25.97 -11.97
C ARG A 66 21.64 -25.88 -12.02
N GLY A 67 22.20 -24.66 -12.14
CA GLY A 67 23.64 -24.44 -12.11
C GLY A 67 24.28 -24.85 -10.79
N TRP A 68 23.68 -24.51 -9.67
CA TRP A 68 24.15 -24.88 -8.34
C TRP A 68 24.04 -26.39 -8.09
N ARG A 69 22.94 -27.04 -8.56
CA ARG A 69 22.83 -28.50 -8.53
C ARG A 69 23.95 -29.16 -9.33
N ALA A 70 24.27 -28.62 -10.51
CA ALA A 70 25.38 -29.13 -11.32
C ALA A 70 26.71 -29.02 -10.55
N VAL A 71 26.99 -27.89 -9.93
CA VAL A 71 28.21 -27.68 -9.10
C VAL A 71 28.23 -28.62 -7.90
N CYS A 72 27.11 -28.77 -7.18
CA CYS A 72 27.01 -29.69 -6.05
C CYS A 72 27.13 -31.16 -6.46
N CYS A 73 26.61 -31.53 -7.65
CA CYS A 73 26.78 -32.86 -8.23
C CYS A 73 28.25 -33.12 -8.57
N THR A 74 28.91 -32.14 -9.20
CA THR A 74 30.36 -32.24 -9.58
C THR A 74 31.26 -32.35 -8.35
N LEU A 75 30.88 -31.72 -7.24
CA LEU A 75 31.64 -31.74 -5.98
C LEU A 75 31.21 -32.86 -5.02
N GLY A 76 30.29 -33.74 -5.40
CA GLY A 76 29.80 -34.84 -4.54
C GLY A 76 28.95 -34.37 -3.34
N MET A 77 28.51 -33.10 -3.30
CA MET A 77 27.84 -32.48 -2.15
C MET A 77 26.30 -32.62 -2.19
N VAL A 78 25.72 -33.29 -3.17
CA VAL A 78 24.26 -33.45 -3.29
C VAL A 78 23.68 -34.18 -2.10
N ARG A 79 24.35 -35.27 -1.65
CA ARG A 79 23.92 -36.04 -0.48
C ARG A 79 24.01 -35.21 0.81
N LEU A 80 24.99 -34.32 0.91
CA LEU A 80 25.11 -33.42 2.07
C LEU A 80 23.97 -32.39 2.10
N LYS A 81 23.57 -31.85 0.93
CA LYS A 81 22.42 -30.95 0.84
C LYS A 81 21.11 -31.64 1.21
N GLU A 82 20.82 -32.78 0.63
CA GLU A 82 19.62 -33.57 0.96
C GLU A 82 19.62 -34.05 2.43
N TRP A 83 20.78 -34.42 2.96
CA TRP A 83 20.96 -34.76 4.34
C TRP A 83 20.71 -33.57 5.28
N LEU A 84 21.23 -32.40 4.94
CA LEU A 84 20.98 -31.14 5.67
C LEU A 84 19.51 -30.74 5.62
N GLU A 85 18.88 -30.79 4.45
CA GLU A 85 17.47 -30.42 4.27
C GLU A 85 16.54 -31.38 5.01
N THR A 86 16.81 -32.69 4.95
CA THR A 86 16.01 -33.75 5.60
C THR A 86 16.19 -33.75 7.12
N ARG A 87 17.40 -33.54 7.59
CA ARG A 87 17.71 -33.51 9.02
C ARG A 87 17.31 -32.18 9.66
N TRP A 88 17.42 -31.08 8.93
CA TRP A 88 16.93 -29.75 9.34
C TRP A 88 15.41 -29.74 9.56
N ALA A 89 14.66 -30.44 8.72
CA ALA A 89 13.23 -30.64 8.91
C ALA A 89 12.86 -31.58 10.08
N ARG A 90 13.78 -32.43 10.48
CA ARG A 90 13.57 -33.46 11.52
C ARG A 90 14.29 -33.22 12.86
N TRP A 91 15.01 -32.10 13.00
CA TRP A 91 15.82 -31.86 14.21
C TRP A 91 14.92 -31.61 15.43
N PRO A 92 14.92 -32.50 16.42
CA PRO A 92 14.07 -32.38 17.61
C PRO A 92 14.50 -31.26 18.58
N LEU A 93 15.67 -30.64 18.35
CA LEU A 93 16.24 -29.59 19.20
C LEU A 93 15.67 -28.18 18.94
N ILE A 94 14.87 -28.00 17.90
CA ILE A 94 14.18 -26.74 17.65
C ILE A 94 12.80 -26.87 18.28
N SER A 95 12.62 -26.34 19.48
CA SER A 95 11.30 -26.18 20.07
C SER A 95 10.39 -25.47 19.03
N ARG A 96 9.30 -26.13 18.65
CA ARG A 96 8.32 -25.55 17.70
C ARG A 96 7.55 -24.38 18.32
N VAL A 97 7.67 -24.19 19.62
CA VAL A 97 6.99 -23.14 20.38
C VAL A 97 8.04 -22.16 20.87
N PRO A 98 7.95 -20.88 20.45
CA PRO A 98 8.85 -19.85 20.93
C PRO A 98 8.59 -19.51 22.40
N THR A 99 9.63 -19.12 23.12
CA THR A 99 9.52 -18.59 24.49
C THR A 99 9.41 -17.07 24.43
N LEU A 100 8.35 -16.52 25.00
CA LEU A 100 8.23 -15.09 25.25
C LEU A 100 9.16 -14.73 26.41
N GLU A 101 10.08 -13.83 26.18
CA GLU A 101 10.88 -13.18 27.22
C GLU A 101 10.46 -11.73 27.36
N VAL A 102 10.10 -11.33 28.56
CA VAL A 102 9.85 -9.95 28.94
C VAL A 102 11.02 -9.53 29.81
N SER A 103 11.68 -8.43 29.46
CA SER A 103 12.86 -7.91 30.15
C SER A 103 12.65 -6.48 30.56
N LEU A 104 13.27 -6.10 31.68
CA LEU A 104 13.26 -4.75 32.22
C LEU A 104 14.70 -4.23 32.23
N GLY A 105 14.98 -3.15 31.50
CA GLY A 105 16.34 -2.60 31.39
C GLY A 105 17.39 -3.63 30.94
N GLY A 106 16.98 -4.63 30.13
CA GLY A 106 17.85 -5.73 29.69
C GLY A 106 17.89 -6.94 30.64
N THR A 107 17.37 -6.83 31.86
CA THR A 107 17.27 -7.96 32.79
C THR A 107 15.99 -8.75 32.55
N PRO A 108 16.03 -10.07 32.38
CA PRO A 108 14.83 -10.88 32.20
C PRO A 108 13.89 -10.79 33.40
N LEU A 109 12.65 -10.37 33.17
CA LEU A 109 11.60 -10.28 34.18
C LEU A 109 10.72 -11.55 34.17
N LEU A 110 10.41 -12.04 32.94
CA LEU A 110 9.51 -13.16 32.72
C LEU A 110 9.97 -13.94 31.52
N ARG A 111 9.94 -15.29 31.64
CA ARG A 111 10.06 -16.22 30.52
C ARG A 111 8.87 -17.15 30.51
N HIS A 112 8.13 -17.16 29.43
CA HIS A 112 6.94 -17.99 29.28
C HIS A 112 6.97 -18.72 27.93
N THR A 113 6.89 -20.06 28.01
CA THR A 113 6.72 -20.92 26.83
C THR A 113 5.27 -21.38 26.80
N PRO A 114 4.44 -20.91 25.84
CA PRO A 114 3.04 -21.29 25.80
C PRO A 114 2.85 -22.80 25.66
N SER A 115 2.04 -23.40 26.50
CA SER A 115 1.64 -24.80 26.41
C SER A 115 0.29 -24.98 25.70
N GLN A 116 -0.48 -23.89 25.56
CA GLN A 116 -1.78 -23.85 24.93
C GLN A 116 -1.83 -22.73 23.87
N PRO A 117 -2.76 -22.79 22.90
CA PRO A 117 -2.92 -21.72 21.90
C PRO A 117 -3.15 -20.33 22.49
N GLU A 118 -3.88 -20.25 23.59
CA GLU A 118 -4.06 -19.02 24.37
C GLU A 118 -3.34 -19.13 25.70
N PHE A 119 -2.68 -18.06 26.10
CA PHE A 119 -1.92 -18.05 27.35
C PHE A 119 -2.01 -16.70 28.06
N THR A 120 -1.79 -16.73 29.35
CA THR A 120 -1.59 -15.56 30.20
C THR A 120 -0.31 -15.75 30.99
N ALA A 121 0.59 -14.80 30.91
CA ALA A 121 1.83 -14.79 31.66
C ALA A 121 1.84 -13.58 32.61
N VAL A 122 2.25 -13.79 33.86
CA VAL A 122 2.20 -12.77 34.92
C VAL A 122 3.57 -12.65 35.55
N ALA A 123 3.99 -11.41 35.81
CA ALA A 123 5.20 -11.12 36.58
C ALA A 123 5.00 -9.85 37.41
N SER A 124 5.70 -9.76 38.56
CA SER A 124 5.71 -8.56 39.37
C SER A 124 6.89 -7.68 38.99
N LEU A 125 6.64 -6.39 38.84
CA LEU A 125 7.69 -5.39 38.65
C LEU A 125 8.43 -5.16 39.97
N PRO A 126 9.75 -4.99 39.96
CA PRO A 126 10.51 -4.68 41.16
C PRO A 126 10.10 -3.31 41.73
N PRO A 127 10.43 -2.99 42.99
CA PRO A 127 10.26 -1.67 43.54
C PRO A 127 11.10 -0.64 42.78
N ARG A 128 10.70 0.62 42.83
CA ARG A 128 11.35 1.71 42.11
C ARG A 128 12.83 1.85 42.50
N PRO A 129 13.77 1.91 41.53
CA PRO A 129 15.15 2.26 41.80
C PRO A 129 15.29 3.70 42.33
N GLU A 130 16.30 3.94 43.12
CA GLU A 130 16.54 5.28 43.71
C GLU A 130 16.90 6.35 42.68
N ASP A 131 17.46 5.96 41.54
CA ASP A 131 17.97 6.84 40.48
C ASP A 131 16.91 7.41 39.54
N GLY A 132 15.67 6.94 39.63
CA GLY A 132 14.51 7.57 38.96
C GLY A 132 14.52 7.58 37.44
N GLU A 133 15.44 6.89 36.79
CA GLU A 133 15.53 6.80 35.33
C GLU A 133 14.31 6.09 34.72
N PRO A 134 13.83 6.54 33.54
CA PRO A 134 12.78 5.83 32.82
C PRO A 134 13.30 4.45 32.38
N PHE A 135 12.52 3.42 32.63
CA PHE A 135 12.93 2.07 32.28
C PHE A 135 12.17 1.50 31.08
N LEU A 136 12.86 0.67 30.36
CA LEU A 136 12.39 0.07 29.13
C LEU A 136 11.96 -1.36 29.39
N ILE A 137 10.65 -1.66 29.22
CA ILE A 137 10.18 -3.04 29.18
C ILE A 137 10.29 -3.54 27.74
N SER A 138 10.88 -4.71 27.56
CA SER A 138 11.16 -5.29 26.26
C SER A 138 10.53 -6.66 26.13
N PHE A 139 9.91 -6.91 24.98
CA PHE A 139 9.30 -8.19 24.62
C PHE A 139 10.13 -8.86 23.53
N ARG A 140 10.57 -10.10 23.76
CA ARG A 140 11.38 -10.84 22.82
C ARG A 140 10.88 -12.28 22.69
N LEU A 141 10.84 -12.79 21.47
CA LEU A 141 10.69 -14.22 21.26
C LEU A 141 12.06 -14.86 21.15
N ARG A 142 12.36 -15.78 22.06
CA ARG A 142 13.58 -16.59 22.01
C ARG A 142 13.32 -17.96 21.43
N HIS A 143 14.23 -18.37 20.58
CA HIS A 143 14.40 -19.74 20.13
C HIS A 143 15.65 -20.36 20.77
N VAL A 144 15.79 -21.69 20.60
CA VAL A 144 16.96 -22.39 21.06
C VAL A 144 18.24 -21.80 20.46
N ALA A 145 19.29 -21.69 21.27
CA ALA A 145 20.56 -21.00 20.99
C ALA A 145 21.20 -21.30 19.62
N VAL A 146 20.99 -22.49 19.06
CA VAL A 146 21.51 -22.88 17.75
C VAL A 146 20.85 -22.06 16.61
N ALA A 147 19.55 -21.77 16.71
CA ALA A 147 18.85 -20.96 15.70
C ALA A 147 19.29 -19.50 15.76
N GLU A 148 19.58 -18.98 16.96
CA GLU A 148 20.12 -17.61 17.13
C GLU A 148 21.55 -17.51 16.60
N ALA A 149 22.40 -18.51 16.83
CA ALA A 149 23.76 -18.56 16.31
C ALA A 149 23.79 -18.61 14.78
N LEU A 150 22.95 -19.45 14.17
CA LEU A 150 22.84 -19.53 12.70
C LEU A 150 22.30 -18.25 12.07
N ALA A 151 21.37 -17.59 12.73
CA ALA A 151 20.88 -16.30 12.29
C ALA A 151 21.95 -15.20 12.44
N CYS A 152 22.81 -15.24 13.46
CA CYS A 152 23.99 -14.35 13.56
C CYS A 152 25.00 -14.58 12.45
N VAL A 153 25.29 -15.83 12.11
CA VAL A 153 26.19 -16.21 11.00
C VAL A 153 25.59 -15.73 9.66
N ALA A 154 24.31 -15.95 9.42
CA ALA A 154 23.63 -15.46 8.22
C ALA A 154 23.72 -13.94 8.08
N ARG A 155 23.66 -13.18 9.19
CA ARG A 155 23.82 -11.72 9.18
C ARG A 155 25.22 -11.26 8.88
N LEU A 156 26.20 -11.91 9.49
CA LEU A 156 27.60 -11.61 9.20
C LEU A 156 27.87 -11.82 7.71
N LEU A 157 27.33 -12.89 7.14
CA LEU A 157 27.43 -13.17 5.71
C LEU A 157 26.65 -12.14 4.86
N LEU A 158 25.46 -11.69 5.29
CA LEU A 158 24.67 -10.65 4.61
C LEU A 158 25.29 -9.25 4.71
N ALA A 159 26.15 -9.02 5.71
CA ALA A 159 26.90 -7.77 5.85
C ALA A 159 28.16 -7.72 4.97
N MET A 160 28.59 -8.85 4.40
CA MET A 160 29.73 -8.89 3.48
C MET A 160 29.30 -8.43 2.08
N PRO A 161 30.20 -7.78 1.33
CA PRO A 161 29.96 -7.50 -0.09
C PRO A 161 29.87 -8.81 -0.86
N MET A 162 28.68 -9.14 -1.35
CA MET A 162 28.42 -10.34 -2.11
C MET A 162 27.57 -10.04 -3.33
N PRO A 163 27.59 -10.89 -4.38
CA PRO A 163 26.72 -10.74 -5.54
C PRO A 163 25.26 -10.61 -5.13
N LEU A 164 24.54 -9.68 -5.73
CA LEU A 164 23.13 -9.35 -5.43
C LEU A 164 22.23 -10.59 -5.46
N ALA A 165 22.47 -11.53 -6.38
CA ALA A 165 21.73 -12.78 -6.50
C ALA A 165 21.89 -13.69 -5.25
N LEU A 166 23.10 -13.75 -4.68
CA LEU A 166 23.36 -14.52 -3.47
C LEU A 166 22.75 -13.86 -2.23
N TRP A 167 22.85 -12.55 -2.14
CA TRP A 167 22.24 -11.73 -1.09
C TRP A 167 20.70 -11.89 -1.09
N ARG A 168 20.04 -11.79 -2.26
CA ARG A 168 18.60 -12.03 -2.41
C ARG A 168 18.21 -13.42 -1.92
N ARG A 169 18.97 -14.44 -2.26
CA ARG A 169 18.71 -15.82 -1.89
C ARG A 169 18.85 -16.07 -0.38
N MET A 170 19.84 -15.49 0.27
CA MET A 170 20.01 -15.58 1.72
C MET A 170 18.88 -14.85 2.46
N ARG A 171 18.45 -13.69 1.96
CA ARG A 171 17.27 -12.99 2.47
C ARG A 171 15.98 -13.79 2.31
N ASP A 172 15.79 -14.44 1.17
CA ASP A 172 14.63 -15.32 0.94
C ASP A 172 14.62 -16.54 1.87
N TRP A 173 15.79 -17.08 2.15
CA TRP A 173 15.92 -18.17 3.11
C TRP A 173 15.62 -17.70 4.55
N GLU A 174 16.12 -16.54 4.95
CA GLU A 174 15.83 -15.90 6.23
C GLU A 174 14.32 -15.67 6.38
N PHE A 175 13.69 -15.07 5.39
CA PHE A 175 12.26 -14.79 5.38
C PHE A 175 11.40 -16.06 5.51
N ARG A 176 11.75 -17.14 4.78
CA ARG A 176 11.02 -18.42 4.86
C ARG A 176 11.21 -19.13 6.20
N SER A 177 12.38 -19.05 6.79
CA SER A 177 12.63 -19.67 8.09
C SER A 177 11.91 -18.97 9.24
N LEU A 178 11.60 -17.68 9.08
CA LEU A 178 10.94 -16.83 10.07
C LEU A 178 9.41 -16.91 10.04
N GLN A 179 8.81 -17.25 8.89
CA GLN A 179 7.34 -17.24 8.72
C GLN A 179 6.58 -18.27 9.57
N HIS A 180 7.23 -19.25 10.13
CA HIS A 180 6.55 -20.40 10.73
C HIS A 180 6.23 -20.28 12.22
N ARG A 181 6.52 -19.15 12.87
CA ARG A 181 6.38 -19.04 14.32
C ARG A 181 5.98 -17.64 14.72
N ARG A 182 4.69 -17.46 14.96
CA ARG A 182 4.10 -16.19 15.39
C ARG A 182 3.53 -16.36 16.78
N LEU A 183 3.79 -15.40 17.63
CA LEU A 183 3.11 -15.21 18.88
C LEU A 183 2.37 -13.87 18.80
N ARG A 184 1.06 -13.93 18.97
CA ARG A 184 0.22 -12.76 18.99
C ARG A 184 0.01 -12.31 20.42
N LEU A 185 0.40 -11.08 20.75
CA LEU A 185 -0.02 -10.47 22.00
C LEU A 185 -1.46 -9.96 21.85
N VAL A 186 -2.30 -10.28 22.80
CA VAL A 186 -3.70 -9.84 22.82
C VAL A 186 -3.88 -8.63 23.71
N SER A 187 -3.26 -8.61 24.87
CA SER A 187 -3.25 -7.45 25.75
C SER A 187 -2.07 -7.49 26.72
N VAL A 188 -1.68 -6.32 27.18
CA VAL A 188 -0.79 -6.13 28.34
C VAL A 188 -1.51 -5.26 29.35
N SER A 189 -1.64 -5.73 30.58
CA SER A 189 -2.27 -4.97 31.67
C SER A 189 -1.35 -4.88 32.88
N MET A 190 -1.56 -3.87 33.72
CA MET A 190 -0.93 -3.71 35.01
C MET A 190 -2.00 -3.55 36.08
N ASP A 191 -1.96 -4.42 37.10
CA ASP A 191 -2.98 -4.49 38.16
C ASP A 191 -4.40 -4.48 37.57
N ASP A 192 -4.63 -5.32 36.55
CA ASP A 192 -5.87 -5.45 35.78
C ASP A 192 -6.29 -4.21 34.94
N GLU A 193 -5.57 -3.11 34.99
CA GLU A 193 -5.77 -1.99 34.07
C GLU A 193 -5.05 -2.23 32.75
N PRO A 194 -5.74 -2.23 31.60
CA PRO A 194 -5.11 -2.46 30.30
C PRO A 194 -4.17 -1.29 29.96
N ILE A 195 -2.89 -1.62 29.73
CA ILE A 195 -1.91 -0.69 29.18
C ILE A 195 -1.96 -0.74 27.66
N LEU A 196 -2.11 -1.95 27.12
CA LEU A 196 -2.19 -2.27 25.70
C LEU A 196 -3.29 -3.31 25.50
N ASP A 197 -4.30 -3.00 24.72
CA ASP A 197 -5.33 -3.95 24.29
C ASP A 197 -5.39 -3.98 22.76
N PHE A 198 -5.14 -5.15 22.20
CA PHE A 198 -5.05 -5.37 20.76
C PHE A 198 -6.28 -6.07 20.19
N ARG A 199 -7.32 -6.31 20.99
CA ARG A 199 -8.53 -7.03 20.58
C ARG A 199 -9.44 -6.17 19.71
N GLU A 200 -9.36 -4.87 19.87
CA GLU A 200 -10.18 -3.93 19.10
C GLU A 200 -9.29 -3.19 18.09
N HIS A 201 -9.71 -3.11 16.85
CA HIS A 201 -9.03 -2.37 15.78
C HIS A 201 -8.91 -0.86 16.07
N SER A 202 -9.44 -0.42 17.18
CA SER A 202 -9.47 0.95 17.67
C SER A 202 -9.03 1.09 19.14
N ALA A 203 -8.28 0.14 19.67
CA ALA A 203 -7.85 0.22 21.06
C ALA A 203 -7.06 1.52 21.30
N ALA A 204 -7.73 2.49 21.88
CA ALA A 204 -7.05 3.68 22.37
C ALA A 204 -6.06 3.23 23.46
N PRO A 205 -4.82 3.74 23.46
CA PRO A 205 -3.87 3.46 24.53
C PRO A 205 -4.49 3.85 25.89
N GLY A 206 -4.24 3.04 26.91
CA GLY A 206 -4.72 3.31 28.26
C GLY A 206 -4.30 4.69 28.76
N PRO A 207 -4.94 5.21 29.81
CA PRO A 207 -4.71 6.59 30.30
C PRO A 207 -3.24 6.90 30.65
N LEU A 208 -2.46 5.89 31.00
CA LEU A 208 -1.03 6.05 31.32
C LEU A 208 -0.15 6.41 30.11
N LEU A 209 -0.63 6.19 28.88
CA LEU A 209 0.13 6.37 27.65
C LEU A 209 -0.25 7.64 26.88
N ARG A 210 -1.28 8.37 27.31
CA ARG A 210 -1.85 9.53 26.59
C ARG A 210 -1.04 10.84 26.64
N GLN A 211 0.09 10.90 27.34
CA GLN A 211 0.74 12.20 27.64
C GLN A 211 1.91 12.57 26.71
N ARG A 212 2.04 12.02 25.51
CA ARG A 212 3.21 12.30 24.65
C ARG A 212 2.90 13.03 23.36
N ALA A 213 3.90 13.80 22.91
CA ALA A 213 3.90 14.41 21.59
C ALA A 213 3.78 13.36 20.49
N ARG A 214 2.91 13.58 19.52
CA ARG A 214 2.73 12.67 18.36
C ARG A 214 4.05 12.54 17.62
N PRO A 215 4.57 11.32 17.40
CA PRO A 215 5.76 11.17 16.57
C PRO A 215 5.41 11.55 15.12
N GLY A 216 6.41 12.07 14.42
CA GLY A 216 6.27 12.43 13.04
C GLY A 216 6.35 11.22 12.10
N LEU A 217 6.02 11.46 10.86
CA LEU A 217 5.99 10.49 9.77
C LEU A 217 6.97 10.91 8.66
N ASN A 218 7.94 10.06 8.34
CA ASN A 218 8.67 10.24 7.08
C ASN A 218 7.77 9.79 5.94
N ILE A 219 7.59 10.64 4.94
CA ILE A 219 6.85 10.30 3.73
C ILE A 219 7.86 10.26 2.59
N VAL A 220 8.13 9.06 2.09
CA VAL A 220 9.13 8.83 1.04
C VAL A 220 8.42 8.62 -0.28
N GLY A 221 8.80 9.39 -1.32
CA GLY A 221 8.10 9.29 -2.60
C GLY A 221 8.69 10.16 -3.71
N HIS A 222 8.11 10.05 -4.88
CA HIS A 222 8.48 10.80 -6.08
C HIS A 222 7.78 12.17 -6.14
N PHE A 223 8.01 13.03 -5.18
CA PHE A 223 7.29 14.29 -4.97
C PHE A 223 7.28 15.25 -6.15
N LEU A 224 8.32 15.23 -6.97
CA LEU A 224 8.42 16.12 -8.14
C LEU A 224 7.73 15.55 -9.38
N SER A 225 7.30 14.28 -9.34
CA SER A 225 6.71 13.61 -10.48
C SER A 225 5.23 13.93 -10.64
N GLU A 226 4.80 14.06 -11.88
CA GLU A 226 3.42 14.40 -12.26
C GLU A 226 2.55 13.14 -12.55
N HIS A 227 2.94 11.98 -12.04
CA HIS A 227 2.13 10.76 -12.09
C HIS A 227 1.35 10.50 -10.78
N SER A 228 0.45 9.52 -10.79
CA SER A 228 -0.46 9.20 -9.69
C SER A 228 0.23 8.90 -8.36
N ILE A 229 1.35 8.14 -8.36
CA ILE A 229 2.09 7.79 -7.14
C ILE A 229 2.73 9.05 -6.52
N GLY A 230 3.24 9.98 -7.35
CA GLY A 230 3.74 11.27 -6.87
C GLY A 230 2.63 12.11 -6.21
N GLU A 231 1.43 12.13 -6.82
CA GLU A 231 0.28 12.81 -6.23
C GLU A 231 -0.18 12.14 -4.93
N ALA A 232 -0.16 10.81 -4.86
CA ALA A 232 -0.44 10.08 -3.62
C ALA A 232 0.51 10.48 -2.49
N ALA A 233 1.81 10.60 -2.79
CA ALA A 233 2.81 11.05 -1.80
C ALA A 233 2.55 12.49 -1.32
N ARG A 234 2.24 13.42 -2.24
CA ARG A 234 1.84 14.80 -1.90
C ARG A 234 0.55 14.84 -1.07
N GLY A 235 -0.43 14.01 -1.44
CA GLY A 235 -1.67 13.83 -0.69
C GLY A 235 -1.41 13.37 0.75
N SER A 236 -0.47 12.45 0.96
CA SER A 236 -0.10 11.99 2.31
C SER A 236 0.53 13.08 3.16
N VAL A 237 1.29 14.01 2.56
CA VAL A 237 1.77 15.20 3.27
C VAL A 237 0.61 16.08 3.71
N ARG A 238 -0.37 16.33 2.80
CA ARG A 238 -1.57 17.10 3.15
C ARG A 238 -2.38 16.44 4.26
N ALA A 239 -2.54 15.11 4.22
CA ALA A 239 -3.22 14.36 5.29
C ALA A 239 -2.52 14.49 6.64
N ALA A 240 -1.20 14.33 6.67
CA ALA A 240 -0.41 14.46 7.87
C ALA A 240 -0.51 15.89 8.45
N ASP A 241 -0.38 16.92 7.60
CA ASP A 241 -0.49 18.32 8.00
C ASP A 241 -1.88 18.63 8.58
N ALA A 242 -2.96 18.20 7.89
CA ALA A 242 -4.33 18.42 8.35
C ALA A 242 -4.64 17.73 9.68
N ALA A 243 -3.94 16.66 9.99
CA ALA A 243 -4.09 15.92 11.24
C ALA A 243 -3.10 16.35 12.35
N GLY A 244 -2.23 17.33 12.07
CA GLY A 244 -1.20 17.78 13.00
C GLY A 244 -0.11 16.73 13.26
N VAL A 245 0.13 15.83 12.31
CA VAL A 245 1.24 14.87 12.34
C VAL A 245 2.46 15.52 11.70
N PRO A 246 3.59 15.71 12.43
CA PRO A 246 4.80 16.24 11.83
C PRO A 246 5.26 15.40 10.63
N ALA A 247 5.23 15.97 9.44
CA ALA A 247 5.58 15.28 8.20
C ALA A 247 7.00 15.67 7.73
N CYS A 248 7.82 14.66 7.45
CA CYS A 248 9.13 14.80 6.84
C CYS A 248 9.10 14.19 5.42
N PRO A 249 8.78 14.98 4.38
CA PRO A 249 8.80 14.48 3.01
C PRO A 249 10.24 14.27 2.53
N VAL A 250 10.53 13.07 2.02
CA VAL A 250 11.86 12.66 1.56
C VAL A 250 11.77 12.16 0.13
N ARG A 251 12.54 12.77 -0.76
CA ARG A 251 12.55 12.39 -2.18
C ARG A 251 13.12 10.98 -2.36
N LEU A 252 12.37 10.13 -3.02
CA LEU A 252 12.86 8.84 -3.51
C LEU A 252 13.83 9.09 -4.69
N ARG A 253 15.04 8.50 -4.61
CA ARG A 253 16.12 8.74 -5.58
C ARG A 253 16.10 7.78 -6.76
N ILE A 254 15.17 6.85 -6.81
CA ILE A 254 14.98 5.91 -7.91
C ILE A 254 14.67 6.72 -9.18
N PRO A 255 15.39 6.51 -10.29
CA PRO A 255 15.17 7.23 -11.53
C PRO A 255 13.78 6.94 -12.11
N LEU A 256 13.11 7.98 -12.59
CA LEU A 256 11.83 7.88 -13.28
C LEU A 256 11.92 8.45 -14.68
N THR A 257 11.11 7.89 -15.57
CA THR A 257 10.95 8.40 -16.94
C THR A 257 9.87 9.46 -17.07
N SER A 258 9.04 9.66 -16.03
CA SER A 258 8.00 10.67 -16.00
C SER A 258 8.57 12.07 -15.74
N ARG A 259 7.86 13.10 -16.24
CA ARG A 259 8.20 14.50 -16.02
C ARG A 259 8.20 14.82 -14.52
N GLN A 260 9.18 15.61 -14.05
CA GLN A 260 9.37 15.94 -12.65
C GLN A 260 9.39 17.49 -12.48
N CYS A 261 8.22 18.11 -12.64
CA CYS A 261 8.04 19.56 -12.58
C CYS A 261 7.09 20.02 -11.48
N ASP A 262 6.58 19.12 -10.63
CA ASP A 262 5.77 19.53 -9.49
C ASP A 262 6.68 20.03 -8.36
N GLU A 263 6.48 21.28 -7.96
CA GLU A 263 7.28 21.95 -6.93
C GLU A 263 6.52 22.19 -5.61
N THR A 264 5.29 21.70 -5.50
CA THR A 264 4.39 22.01 -4.37
C THR A 264 4.95 21.64 -3.00
N VAL A 265 5.78 20.59 -2.92
CA VAL A 265 6.43 20.11 -1.69
C VAL A 265 7.94 20.35 -1.69
N LYS A 266 8.50 20.89 -2.77
CA LYS A 266 9.96 21.00 -3.01
C LYS A 266 10.71 21.69 -1.85
N ALA A 267 10.18 22.78 -1.33
CA ALA A 267 10.81 23.53 -0.24
C ALA A 267 10.85 22.76 1.10
N ARG A 268 10.06 21.69 1.24
CA ARG A 268 9.98 20.87 2.46
C ARG A 268 10.79 19.58 2.36
N LEU A 269 11.37 19.27 1.19
CA LEU A 269 12.09 18.01 0.98
C LEU A 269 13.32 17.91 1.87
N ALA A 270 13.34 16.89 2.72
CA ALA A 270 14.49 16.55 3.55
C ALA A 270 15.46 15.61 2.84
N THR A 271 16.69 15.59 3.29
CA THR A 271 17.76 14.73 2.75
C THR A 271 17.81 13.34 3.40
N GLY A 272 17.12 13.15 4.52
CA GLY A 272 17.12 11.90 5.28
C GLY A 272 15.87 11.70 6.13
N LEU A 273 15.72 10.51 6.67
CA LEU A 273 14.60 10.11 7.52
C LEU A 273 14.83 10.58 8.97
N THR A 274 13.89 11.33 9.54
CA THR A 274 14.00 11.93 10.88
C THR A 274 13.06 11.30 11.91
N HIS A 275 12.02 10.59 11.45
CA HIS A 275 10.98 10.03 12.31
C HIS A 275 11.08 8.51 12.43
N PRO A 276 10.47 7.90 13.47
CA PRO A 276 10.53 6.46 13.69
C PRO A 276 9.66 5.65 12.71
N VAL A 277 8.67 6.27 12.08
CA VAL A 277 7.78 5.63 11.10
C VAL A 277 8.04 6.22 9.72
N SER A 278 8.08 5.37 8.71
CA SER A 278 8.29 5.76 7.31
C SER A 278 7.23 5.16 6.41
N LEU A 279 6.58 6.00 5.61
CA LEU A 279 5.58 5.64 4.60
C LEU A 279 6.20 5.81 3.20
N TYR A 280 6.27 4.73 2.43
CA TYR A 280 6.92 4.68 1.13
C TYR A 280 5.88 4.61 0.01
N HIS A 281 5.73 5.69 -0.74
CA HIS A 281 4.92 5.74 -1.97
C HIS A 281 5.76 5.26 -3.16
N ILE A 282 5.66 3.99 -3.48
CA ILE A 282 6.46 3.33 -4.52
C ILE A 282 5.62 2.26 -5.25
N ASN A 283 6.03 1.94 -6.48
CA ASN A 283 5.59 0.70 -7.11
C ASN A 283 6.22 -0.51 -6.39
N VAL A 284 5.52 -1.63 -6.40
CA VAL A 284 6.00 -2.86 -5.74
C VAL A 284 7.40 -3.26 -6.25
N ARG A 285 7.62 -3.20 -7.55
CA ARG A 285 8.90 -3.56 -8.19
C ARG A 285 10.07 -2.65 -7.77
N GLU A 286 9.80 -1.38 -7.49
CA GLU A 286 10.82 -0.41 -7.06
C GLU A 286 11.34 -0.69 -5.64
N THR A 287 10.69 -1.56 -4.88
CA THR A 287 11.07 -1.87 -3.49
C THR A 287 12.52 -2.37 -3.38
N GLU A 288 12.98 -3.18 -4.33
CA GLU A 288 14.34 -3.70 -4.33
C GLU A 288 15.40 -2.62 -4.62
N GLU A 289 14.98 -1.51 -5.22
CA GLU A 289 15.87 -0.41 -5.60
C GLU A 289 16.08 0.59 -4.46
N ILE A 290 15.26 0.56 -3.40
CA ILE A 290 15.39 1.51 -2.28
C ILE A 290 16.81 1.49 -1.70
N GLU A 291 17.33 0.31 -1.34
CA GLU A 291 18.67 0.20 -0.76
C GLU A 291 19.78 0.50 -1.78
N LEU A 292 19.53 0.28 -3.06
CA LEU A 292 20.48 0.60 -4.13
C LEU A 292 20.71 2.11 -4.24
N TYR A 293 19.64 2.90 -4.17
CA TYR A 293 19.71 4.35 -4.38
C TYR A 293 19.85 5.17 -3.09
N HIS A 294 19.47 4.60 -1.95
CA HIS A 294 19.54 5.28 -0.65
C HIS A 294 20.63 4.73 0.29
N GLY A 295 21.21 3.59 -0.06
CA GLY A 295 22.24 2.92 0.73
C GLY A 295 21.69 1.78 1.60
N ALA A 296 22.56 0.80 1.85
CA ALA A 296 22.25 -0.33 2.69
C ALA A 296 21.88 0.13 4.12
N GLY A 297 20.76 -0.39 4.63
CA GLY A 297 20.28 -0.03 5.96
C GLY A 297 19.46 1.25 6.04
N TRP A 298 19.14 1.88 4.91
CA TRP A 298 18.26 3.07 4.87
C TRP A 298 16.96 2.89 5.66
N MET A 299 16.33 1.71 5.55
CA MET A 299 15.08 1.37 6.23
C MET A 299 15.26 0.86 7.66
N ARG A 300 16.50 0.62 8.11
CA ARG A 300 16.76 0.02 9.42
C ARG A 300 16.35 0.93 10.57
N GLY A 301 15.88 0.33 11.65
CA GLY A 301 15.57 1.04 12.88
C GLY A 301 14.26 1.84 12.84
N ARG A 302 13.39 1.58 11.84
CA ARG A 302 12.12 2.27 11.67
C ARG A 302 10.99 1.29 11.41
N TYR A 303 9.79 1.73 11.71
CA TYR A 303 8.58 1.05 11.26
C TYR A 303 8.30 1.49 9.82
N ASN A 304 8.36 0.56 8.88
CA ASN A 304 8.29 0.84 7.46
C ASN A 304 6.96 0.40 6.89
N ILE A 305 6.25 1.31 6.28
CA ILE A 305 4.94 1.11 5.67
C ILE A 305 5.10 1.27 4.16
N ALA A 306 4.70 0.26 3.38
CA ALA A 306 4.57 0.44 1.94
C ALA A 306 3.19 1.04 1.61
N TYR A 307 3.13 1.92 0.63
CA TYR A 307 1.88 2.37 0.05
C TYR A 307 1.77 1.82 -1.37
N TRP A 308 1.02 0.73 -1.52
CA TRP A 308 0.88 -0.01 -2.77
C TRP A 308 -0.53 0.06 -3.32
N ALA A 309 -0.65 0.28 -4.62
CA ALA A 309 -1.89 0.12 -5.37
C ALA A 309 -1.83 -1.18 -6.19
N TRP A 310 -2.98 -1.79 -6.40
CA TRP A 310 -3.16 -2.93 -7.28
C TRP A 310 -4.57 -2.92 -7.88
N GLU A 311 -4.72 -3.46 -9.09
CA GLU A 311 -5.94 -3.25 -9.87
C GLU A 311 -6.78 -4.50 -10.10
N THR A 312 -6.26 -5.71 -9.83
CA THR A 312 -6.99 -6.97 -10.03
C THR A 312 -7.14 -7.77 -8.74
N ARG A 313 -7.97 -8.82 -8.75
CA ARG A 313 -8.18 -9.68 -7.57
C ARG A 313 -6.95 -10.51 -7.19
N GLU A 314 -6.15 -10.86 -8.18
CA GLU A 314 -4.96 -11.67 -7.98
C GLU A 314 -3.73 -10.78 -7.92
N PHE A 315 -3.13 -10.68 -6.73
CA PHE A 315 -1.83 -10.03 -6.57
C PHE A 315 -0.71 -10.95 -7.08
N PRO A 316 0.25 -10.45 -7.89
CA PRO A 316 1.29 -11.27 -8.48
C PRO A 316 2.15 -12.00 -7.44
N GLU A 317 2.34 -13.32 -7.63
CA GLU A 317 3.06 -14.18 -6.70
C GLU A 317 4.54 -13.79 -6.56
N ASP A 318 5.18 -13.37 -7.65
CA ASP A 318 6.57 -12.92 -7.65
C ASP A 318 6.78 -11.58 -6.93
N TRP A 319 5.71 -10.82 -6.67
CA TRP A 319 5.76 -9.56 -5.94
C TRP A 319 5.63 -9.73 -4.41
N VAL A 320 5.12 -10.85 -3.96
CA VAL A 320 4.93 -11.14 -2.51
C VAL A 320 6.24 -10.99 -1.72
N ARG A 321 7.37 -11.35 -2.34
CA ARG A 321 8.69 -11.22 -1.73
C ARG A 321 9.05 -9.79 -1.30
N HIS A 322 8.50 -8.77 -1.98
CA HIS A 322 8.77 -7.37 -1.68
C HIS A 322 8.14 -6.91 -0.35
N ALA A 323 7.07 -7.58 0.09
CA ALA A 323 6.41 -7.27 1.35
C ALA A 323 7.32 -7.43 2.58
N ARG A 324 8.37 -8.27 2.48
CA ARG A 324 9.34 -8.51 3.57
C ARG A 324 10.13 -7.27 4.00
N CYS A 325 10.20 -6.25 3.14
CA CYS A 325 10.90 -5.00 3.46
C CYS A 325 10.07 -4.09 4.37
N PHE A 326 8.79 -4.41 4.57
CA PHE A 326 7.83 -3.57 5.27
C PHE A 326 7.21 -4.28 6.47
N ASP A 327 6.82 -3.50 7.45
CA ASP A 327 6.10 -3.96 8.61
C ASP A 327 4.60 -4.05 8.36
N GLU A 328 4.08 -3.18 7.48
CA GLU A 328 2.71 -3.24 6.96
C GLU A 328 2.60 -2.58 5.59
N ILE A 329 1.45 -2.77 4.94
CA ILE A 329 1.13 -2.17 3.65
C ILE A 329 -0.16 -1.37 3.78
N TRP A 330 -0.15 -0.13 3.28
CA TRP A 330 -1.35 0.65 3.04
C TRP A 330 -1.73 0.58 1.58
N SER A 331 -3.01 0.49 1.31
CA SER A 331 -3.53 0.42 -0.05
C SER A 331 -4.71 1.38 -0.22
N PRO A 332 -4.86 2.05 -1.38
CA PRO A 332 -5.82 3.14 -1.54
C PRO A 332 -7.28 2.72 -1.51
N SER A 333 -7.59 1.44 -1.74
CA SER A 333 -8.95 0.91 -1.76
C SER A 333 -9.03 -0.42 -1.00
N ARG A 334 -10.25 -0.78 -0.58
CA ARG A 334 -10.51 -2.08 0.03
C ARG A 334 -10.27 -3.20 -0.99
N PHE A 335 -10.68 -3.00 -2.24
CA PHE A 335 -10.48 -3.97 -3.33
C PHE A 335 -8.99 -4.33 -3.49
N ALA A 336 -8.12 -3.34 -3.59
CA ALA A 336 -6.68 -3.56 -3.70
C ALA A 336 -6.09 -4.13 -2.40
N ALA A 337 -6.53 -3.65 -1.25
CA ALA A 337 -6.08 -4.16 0.06
C ALA A 337 -6.39 -5.64 0.24
N GLU A 338 -7.61 -6.09 -0.09
CA GLU A 338 -8.02 -7.48 -0.02
C GLU A 338 -7.19 -8.37 -0.96
N ALA A 339 -6.98 -7.92 -2.21
CA ALA A 339 -6.15 -8.65 -3.18
C ALA A 339 -4.71 -8.86 -2.67
N ILE A 340 -4.10 -7.81 -2.11
CA ILE A 340 -2.75 -7.87 -1.55
C ILE A 340 -2.74 -8.73 -0.29
N GLN A 341 -3.70 -8.54 0.64
CA GLN A 341 -3.76 -9.26 1.92
C GLN A 341 -3.87 -10.78 1.75
N MET A 342 -4.53 -11.24 0.69
CA MET A 342 -4.64 -12.67 0.38
C MET A 342 -3.29 -13.34 0.08
N ARG A 343 -2.25 -12.58 -0.21
CA ARG A 343 -0.95 -13.08 -0.67
C ARG A 343 0.20 -12.75 0.28
N VAL A 344 0.19 -11.58 0.90
CA VAL A 344 1.33 -11.12 1.69
C VAL A 344 1.20 -11.50 3.17
N PRO A 345 2.32 -11.75 3.88
CA PRO A 345 2.31 -12.15 5.29
C PRO A 345 2.31 -10.96 6.26
N VAL A 346 2.14 -9.75 5.77
CA VAL A 346 2.11 -8.51 6.59
C VAL A 346 0.71 -7.92 6.59
N PRO A 347 0.30 -7.16 7.62
CA PRO A 347 -0.98 -6.46 7.63
C PRO A 347 -1.15 -5.55 6.43
N VAL A 348 -2.35 -5.52 5.84
CA VAL A 348 -2.70 -4.61 4.76
C VAL A 348 -3.91 -3.78 5.19
N LEU A 349 -3.78 -2.47 5.17
CA LEU A 349 -4.84 -1.56 5.58
C LEU A 349 -5.31 -0.70 4.42
N THR A 350 -6.61 -0.41 4.41
CA THR A 350 -7.17 0.55 3.46
C THR A 350 -6.93 1.98 3.93
N MET A 351 -6.07 2.70 3.21
CA MET A 351 -5.77 4.12 3.42
C MET A 351 -6.01 4.87 2.10
N PRO A 352 -7.14 5.55 1.91
CA PRO A 352 -7.47 6.17 0.64
C PRO A 352 -6.50 7.29 0.25
N HIS A 353 -6.42 7.58 -1.04
CA HIS A 353 -5.77 8.81 -1.51
C HIS A 353 -6.50 10.04 -0.99
N VAL A 354 -5.75 11.11 -0.75
CA VAL A 354 -6.32 12.43 -0.48
C VAL A 354 -6.79 13.06 -1.79
N ILE A 355 -8.06 13.38 -1.86
CA ILE A 355 -8.68 14.11 -2.95
C ILE A 355 -9.09 15.49 -2.44
N GLU A 356 -8.13 16.37 -2.41
CA GLU A 356 -8.31 17.75 -1.97
C GLU A 356 -7.27 18.65 -2.63
N PHE A 357 -7.73 19.63 -3.37
CA PHE A 357 -6.92 20.63 -4.06
C PHE A 357 -7.71 21.92 -4.21
N PRO A 358 -7.05 23.07 -4.36
CA PRO A 358 -7.73 24.31 -4.69
C PRO A 358 -8.50 24.16 -6.01
N PRO A 359 -9.84 24.30 -5.98
CA PRO A 359 -10.60 24.25 -7.23
C PRO A 359 -10.18 25.39 -8.15
N PRO A 360 -10.27 25.21 -9.48
CA PRO A 360 -10.04 26.30 -10.42
C PRO A 360 -10.95 27.50 -10.13
N ALA A 361 -10.42 28.70 -10.30
CA ALA A 361 -11.13 29.95 -9.99
C ALA A 361 -12.38 30.20 -10.86
N SER A 362 -12.47 29.53 -12.01
CA SER A 362 -13.59 29.58 -12.94
C SER A 362 -13.83 28.17 -13.52
N ALA A 363 -15.00 27.94 -14.10
CA ALA A 363 -15.28 26.79 -14.97
C ALA A 363 -15.12 27.15 -16.46
N ASP A 364 -14.81 28.41 -16.79
CA ASP A 364 -14.72 28.90 -18.15
C ASP A 364 -13.30 28.75 -18.72
N PHE A 365 -12.91 27.51 -18.97
CA PHE A 365 -11.60 27.18 -19.56
C PHE A 365 -11.73 26.53 -20.95
N ARG A 366 -12.93 26.41 -21.52
CA ARG A 366 -13.15 25.74 -22.82
C ARG A 366 -12.29 26.32 -23.92
N ALA A 367 -12.27 27.66 -24.05
CA ALA A 367 -11.45 28.35 -25.04
C ALA A 367 -9.94 28.04 -24.88
N LYS A 368 -9.43 27.95 -23.66
CA LYS A 368 -8.02 27.59 -23.36
C LYS A 368 -7.62 26.23 -23.92
N PHE A 369 -8.56 25.31 -23.97
CA PHE A 369 -8.35 23.96 -24.49
C PHE A 369 -8.85 23.74 -25.91
N GLY A 370 -9.36 24.80 -26.57
CA GLY A 370 -9.93 24.70 -27.91
C GLY A 370 -11.24 23.90 -27.96
N LEU A 371 -12.01 23.91 -26.87
CA LEU A 371 -13.26 23.19 -26.74
C LEU A 371 -14.46 24.08 -27.04
N PRO A 372 -15.54 23.56 -27.68
CA PRO A 372 -16.74 24.32 -28.01
C PRO A 372 -17.54 24.67 -26.76
N GLU A 373 -18.10 25.89 -26.73
CA GLU A 373 -18.84 26.41 -25.57
C GLU A 373 -20.20 25.73 -25.33
N ARG A 374 -20.87 25.28 -26.42
CA ARG A 374 -22.28 24.88 -26.39
C ARG A 374 -22.51 23.37 -26.32
N LEU A 375 -21.46 22.53 -26.42
CA LEU A 375 -21.62 21.08 -26.33
C LEU A 375 -21.65 20.62 -24.88
N PHE A 376 -22.45 19.58 -24.60
CA PHE A 376 -22.28 18.80 -23.37
C PHE A 376 -21.03 17.93 -23.51
N LEU A 377 -20.01 18.15 -22.67
CA LEU A 377 -18.70 17.53 -22.80
C LEU A 377 -18.48 16.40 -21.79
N PHE A 378 -18.31 15.19 -22.29
CA PHE A 378 -17.79 14.07 -21.53
C PHE A 378 -16.26 14.11 -21.54
N LEU A 379 -15.64 13.86 -20.41
CA LEU A 379 -14.19 13.81 -20.26
C LEU A 379 -13.72 12.42 -19.89
N PHE A 380 -12.68 11.93 -20.55
CA PHE A 380 -11.89 10.79 -20.14
C PHE A 380 -10.40 11.16 -20.08
N VAL A 381 -9.76 10.88 -18.94
CA VAL A 381 -8.33 11.17 -18.70
C VAL A 381 -7.59 9.87 -18.40
N PHE A 382 -6.57 9.57 -19.17
CA PHE A 382 -5.75 8.37 -18.97
C PHE A 382 -4.30 8.59 -19.44
N ASP A 383 -3.39 7.75 -18.97
CA ASP A 383 -1.99 7.71 -19.38
C ASP A 383 -1.75 6.40 -20.16
N LEU A 384 -1.18 6.48 -21.34
CA LEU A 384 -0.86 5.31 -22.14
C LEU A 384 0.19 4.40 -21.47
N ASN A 385 1.05 4.95 -20.61
CA ASN A 385 1.95 4.13 -19.80
C ASN A 385 1.23 3.32 -18.70
N SER A 386 -0.05 3.64 -18.39
CA SER A 386 -0.85 2.89 -17.41
C SER A 386 -1.64 1.74 -18.03
N LEU A 387 -1.15 1.19 -19.11
CA LEU A 387 -1.75 0.12 -19.92
C LEU A 387 -3.11 0.53 -20.53
N ALA A 388 -3.10 0.89 -21.80
CA ALA A 388 -4.31 1.32 -22.53
C ALA A 388 -5.43 0.26 -22.47
N ALA A 389 -5.09 -1.03 -22.58
CA ALA A 389 -6.06 -2.12 -22.47
C ALA A 389 -6.81 -2.10 -21.14
N ARG A 390 -6.16 -1.80 -20.00
CA ARG A 390 -6.81 -1.70 -18.68
C ARG A 390 -7.72 -0.48 -18.58
N LYS A 391 -7.26 0.65 -19.12
CA LYS A 391 -8.03 1.92 -19.11
C LYS A 391 -9.21 1.92 -20.08
N ASN A 392 -9.14 1.06 -21.11
CA ASN A 392 -10.22 0.79 -22.06
C ASN A 392 -10.80 2.03 -22.77
N PRO A 393 -9.97 2.85 -23.43
CA PRO A 393 -10.47 4.00 -24.21
C PRO A 393 -11.44 3.57 -25.32
N GLU A 394 -11.30 2.35 -25.81
CA GLU A 394 -12.12 1.77 -26.87
C GLU A 394 -13.60 1.73 -26.48
N ALA A 395 -13.92 1.24 -25.29
CA ALA A 395 -15.29 1.21 -24.79
C ALA A 395 -15.88 2.62 -24.60
N VAL A 396 -15.04 3.58 -24.17
CA VAL A 396 -15.48 4.99 -24.02
C VAL A 396 -15.84 5.60 -25.37
N VAL A 397 -15.01 5.38 -26.40
CA VAL A 397 -15.27 5.87 -27.76
C VAL A 397 -16.51 5.22 -28.35
N GLU A 398 -16.71 3.91 -28.14
CA GLU A 398 -17.87 3.19 -28.66
C GLU A 398 -19.17 3.63 -27.98
N ALA A 399 -19.17 3.80 -26.65
CA ALA A 399 -20.31 4.34 -25.93
C ALA A 399 -20.65 5.77 -26.43
N PHE A 400 -19.64 6.60 -26.61
CA PHE A 400 -19.85 7.96 -27.15
C PHE A 400 -20.37 7.94 -28.58
N ARG A 401 -19.96 7.01 -29.44
CA ARG A 401 -20.48 6.82 -30.80
C ARG A 401 -22.00 6.64 -30.79
N CYS A 402 -22.51 5.84 -29.87
CA CYS A 402 -23.96 5.66 -29.68
C CYS A 402 -24.64 6.97 -29.24
N VAL A 403 -24.01 7.70 -28.31
CA VAL A 403 -24.57 8.96 -27.76
C VAL A 403 -24.63 10.04 -28.82
N VAL A 404 -23.53 10.32 -29.52
CA VAL A 404 -23.44 11.44 -30.49
C VAL A 404 -24.36 11.24 -31.71
N SER A 405 -24.62 9.98 -32.07
CA SER A 405 -25.57 9.67 -33.16
C SER A 405 -26.99 10.10 -32.85
N LYS A 406 -27.41 10.10 -31.59
CA LYS A 406 -28.74 10.52 -31.13
C LYS A 406 -28.74 11.96 -30.61
N ASN A 407 -27.63 12.43 -30.06
CA ASN A 407 -27.46 13.72 -29.42
C ASN A 407 -26.26 14.48 -30.03
N PRO A 408 -26.40 15.12 -31.20
CA PRO A 408 -25.29 15.82 -31.89
C PRO A 408 -24.70 17.00 -31.09
N ALA A 409 -25.42 17.50 -30.08
CA ALA A 409 -24.95 18.57 -29.20
C ALA A 409 -24.01 18.06 -28.06
N THR A 410 -23.45 16.87 -28.21
CA THR A 410 -22.50 16.27 -27.26
C THR A 410 -21.08 16.22 -27.83
N GLY A 411 -20.08 16.19 -26.94
CA GLY A 411 -18.68 16.03 -27.31
C GLY A 411 -17.93 15.13 -26.33
N LEU A 412 -16.88 14.47 -26.82
CA LEU A 412 -15.96 13.65 -26.04
C LEU A 412 -14.58 14.27 -26.03
N VAL A 413 -14.08 14.58 -24.84
CA VAL A 413 -12.70 15.06 -24.62
C VAL A 413 -11.86 13.87 -24.13
N LEU A 414 -10.90 13.48 -24.94
CA LEU A 414 -9.91 12.43 -24.63
C LEU A 414 -8.59 13.09 -24.25
N LYS A 415 -8.24 13.08 -22.96
CA LYS A 415 -6.97 13.60 -22.48
C LYS A 415 -6.00 12.45 -22.25
N THR A 416 -4.93 12.39 -23.04
CA THR A 416 -3.88 11.38 -22.89
C THR A 416 -2.49 11.99 -22.83
N GLN A 417 -1.48 11.17 -22.56
CA GLN A 417 -0.07 11.51 -22.59
C GLN A 417 0.79 10.27 -22.89
N ASN A 418 2.11 10.48 -23.08
CA ASN A 418 3.10 9.44 -23.38
C ASN A 418 2.88 8.71 -24.71
N VAL A 419 2.27 9.37 -25.66
CA VAL A 419 1.96 8.85 -27.00
C VAL A 419 3.19 8.38 -27.75
N SER A 420 4.30 9.11 -27.68
CA SER A 420 5.55 8.76 -28.39
C SER A 420 6.14 7.41 -27.97
N ARG A 421 5.84 6.96 -26.75
CA ARG A 421 6.29 5.67 -26.20
C ARG A 421 5.32 4.53 -26.48
N ASN A 422 4.07 4.87 -26.80
CA ASN A 422 2.96 3.94 -27.01
C ASN A 422 2.33 4.17 -28.38
N ALA A 423 3.16 4.19 -29.42
CA ALA A 423 2.75 4.55 -30.78
C ALA A 423 1.65 3.67 -31.34
N ALA A 424 1.67 2.36 -31.06
CA ALA A 424 0.65 1.43 -31.55
C ALA A 424 -0.72 1.69 -30.92
N ASP A 425 -0.80 1.88 -29.60
CA ASP A 425 -2.05 2.20 -28.90
C ASP A 425 -2.58 3.56 -29.31
N SER A 426 -1.68 4.53 -29.52
CA SER A 426 -2.05 5.85 -30.02
C SER A 426 -2.61 5.80 -31.44
N ALA A 427 -2.00 5.03 -32.33
CA ALA A 427 -2.51 4.86 -33.71
C ALA A 427 -3.91 4.22 -33.67
N ARG A 428 -4.08 3.15 -32.90
CA ARG A 428 -5.37 2.47 -32.73
C ARG A 428 -6.46 3.42 -32.23
N LEU A 429 -6.14 4.23 -31.21
CA LEU A 429 -7.07 5.24 -30.70
C LEU A 429 -7.44 6.26 -31.78
N ARG A 430 -6.47 6.78 -32.55
CA ARG A 430 -6.72 7.74 -33.64
C ARG A 430 -7.59 7.13 -34.74
N ASP A 431 -7.37 5.87 -35.10
CA ASP A 431 -8.19 5.16 -36.07
C ASP A 431 -9.63 5.00 -35.59
N GLN A 432 -9.84 4.72 -34.31
CA GLN A 432 -11.19 4.58 -33.73
C GLN A 432 -11.99 5.87 -33.70
N ILE A 433 -11.32 7.01 -33.47
CA ILE A 433 -11.99 8.33 -33.46
C ILE A 433 -12.08 8.95 -34.84
N ALA A 434 -11.42 8.37 -35.85
CA ALA A 434 -11.45 8.92 -37.20
C ALA A 434 -12.88 8.99 -37.76
N GLY A 435 -13.27 10.16 -38.23
CA GLY A 435 -14.62 10.44 -38.74
C GLY A 435 -15.74 10.52 -37.69
N LEU A 436 -15.42 10.33 -36.39
CA LEU A 436 -16.41 10.51 -35.34
C LEU A 436 -16.52 12.01 -35.00
N PRO A 437 -17.73 12.61 -35.05
CA PRO A 437 -17.90 14.03 -34.79
C PRO A 437 -17.69 14.37 -33.32
N ASN A 438 -17.27 15.60 -33.04
CA ASN A 438 -17.15 16.20 -31.72
C ASN A 438 -16.22 15.41 -30.75
N VAL A 439 -15.17 14.77 -31.25
CA VAL A 439 -14.11 14.17 -30.43
C VAL A 439 -12.91 15.12 -30.40
N PHE A 440 -12.46 15.45 -29.20
CA PHE A 440 -11.35 16.39 -28.95
C PHE A 440 -10.21 15.64 -28.26
N LEU A 441 -9.16 15.33 -29.01
CA LEU A 441 -7.98 14.63 -28.48
C LEU A 441 -6.94 15.65 -27.97
N ILE A 442 -6.69 15.65 -26.66
CA ILE A 442 -5.64 16.45 -26.02
C ILE A 442 -4.47 15.52 -25.68
N ASP A 443 -3.54 15.42 -26.61
CA ASP A 443 -2.37 14.55 -26.56
C ASP A 443 -1.13 15.35 -26.15
N ARG A 444 -1.07 15.79 -24.91
CA ARG A 444 0.08 16.51 -24.34
C ARG A 444 0.07 16.39 -22.82
N THR A 445 1.24 16.43 -22.20
CA THR A 445 1.34 16.50 -20.74
C THR A 445 0.86 17.87 -20.25
N LEU A 446 -0.16 17.86 -19.41
CA LEU A 446 -0.68 19.03 -18.70
C LEU A 446 -0.12 19.05 -17.27
N SER A 447 0.03 20.24 -16.67
CA SER A 447 0.24 20.36 -15.23
C SER A 447 -1.00 19.91 -14.47
N ARG A 448 -0.85 19.56 -13.20
CA ARG A 448 -2.01 19.16 -12.35
C ARG A 448 -3.10 20.22 -12.36
N HIS A 449 -2.73 21.50 -12.23
CA HIS A 449 -3.69 22.59 -12.28
C HIS A 449 -4.45 22.63 -13.61
N GLN A 450 -3.75 22.47 -14.74
CA GLN A 450 -4.40 22.41 -16.06
C GLN A 450 -5.33 21.20 -16.22
N VAL A 451 -5.01 20.06 -15.59
CA VAL A 451 -5.93 18.90 -15.58
C VAL A 451 -7.20 19.23 -14.81
N TYR A 452 -7.09 19.93 -13.67
CA TYR A 452 -8.26 20.37 -12.90
C TYR A 452 -9.10 21.42 -13.65
N GLU A 453 -8.46 22.35 -14.36
CA GLU A 453 -9.17 23.30 -15.24
C GLU A 453 -9.93 22.57 -16.35
N LEU A 454 -9.30 21.56 -16.97
CA LEU A 454 -9.95 20.73 -17.99
C LEU A 454 -11.14 19.94 -17.41
N MET A 455 -10.98 19.34 -16.23
CA MET A 455 -12.08 18.67 -15.54
C MET A 455 -13.22 19.65 -15.20
N ALA A 456 -12.89 20.85 -14.74
CA ALA A 456 -13.87 21.86 -14.36
C ALA A 456 -14.73 22.33 -15.53
N CYS A 457 -14.17 22.44 -16.73
CA CYS A 457 -14.88 22.93 -17.91
C CYS A 457 -15.67 21.85 -18.69
N CYS A 458 -15.54 20.56 -18.32
CA CYS A 458 -16.38 19.47 -18.84
C CYS A 458 -17.59 19.23 -17.94
N ASP A 459 -18.61 18.54 -18.45
CA ASP A 459 -19.89 18.37 -17.74
C ASP A 459 -19.98 17.06 -16.97
N ALA A 460 -19.38 15.96 -17.47
CA ALA A 460 -19.33 14.66 -16.81
C ALA A 460 -18.01 13.94 -17.09
N PHE A 461 -17.66 13.01 -16.21
CA PHE A 461 -16.48 12.17 -16.36
C PHE A 461 -16.89 10.74 -16.74
N VAL A 462 -16.17 10.12 -17.69
CA VAL A 462 -16.45 8.75 -18.12
C VAL A 462 -15.20 7.90 -17.92
N SER A 463 -15.34 6.71 -17.32
CA SER A 463 -14.24 5.75 -17.14
C SER A 463 -14.77 4.31 -17.25
N LEU A 464 -14.68 3.73 -18.44
CA LEU A 464 -15.12 2.37 -18.72
C LEU A 464 -13.94 1.38 -18.58
N HIS A 465 -13.19 1.52 -17.51
CA HIS A 465 -12.00 0.71 -17.22
C HIS A 465 -12.34 -0.76 -16.97
N HIS A 466 -11.40 -1.63 -17.29
CA HIS A 466 -11.46 -3.04 -16.92
C HIS A 466 -11.10 -3.27 -15.45
N ALA A 467 -10.22 -2.44 -14.87
CA ALA A 467 -9.84 -2.46 -13.46
C ALA A 467 -9.16 -1.16 -13.03
N GLU A 468 -9.35 -0.76 -11.77
CA GLU A 468 -8.71 0.39 -11.13
C GLU A 468 -8.32 0.07 -9.69
N GLY A 469 -7.12 0.49 -9.28
CA GLY A 469 -6.67 0.39 -7.88
C GLY A 469 -7.27 1.46 -6.97
N PHE A 470 -7.68 2.62 -7.55
CA PHE A 470 -8.43 3.67 -6.87
C PHE A 470 -9.31 4.47 -7.84
N GLY A 471 -8.82 4.83 -9.02
CA GLY A 471 -9.52 5.71 -9.96
C GLY A 471 -9.32 7.19 -9.61
N LEU A 472 -8.07 7.64 -9.45
CA LEU A 472 -7.74 9.01 -9.02
C LEU A 472 -8.48 10.10 -9.82
N CYS A 473 -8.47 10.02 -11.16
CA CYS A 473 -9.15 11.01 -12.01
C CYS A 473 -10.67 10.97 -11.86
N VAL A 474 -11.27 9.80 -11.58
CA VAL A 474 -12.71 9.69 -11.29
C VAL A 474 -13.05 10.47 -10.03
N ALA A 475 -12.31 10.21 -8.93
CA ALA A 475 -12.53 10.89 -7.66
C ALA A 475 -12.25 12.42 -7.74
N GLU A 476 -11.24 12.84 -8.52
CA GLU A 476 -10.93 14.27 -8.74
C GLU A 476 -12.05 14.99 -9.53
N ALA A 477 -12.60 14.34 -10.55
CA ALA A 477 -13.75 14.87 -11.27
C ALA A 477 -14.98 15.00 -10.36
N MET A 478 -15.26 13.96 -9.54
CA MET A 478 -16.32 13.97 -8.54
C MET A 478 -16.10 15.08 -7.49
N PHE A 479 -14.88 15.33 -7.04
CA PHE A 479 -14.56 16.44 -6.14
C PHE A 479 -14.92 17.80 -6.72
N LEU A 480 -14.78 17.96 -8.05
CA LEU A 480 -15.17 19.15 -8.79
C LEU A 480 -16.67 19.20 -9.14
N GLY A 481 -17.48 18.30 -8.62
CA GLY A 481 -18.90 18.26 -8.85
C GLY A 481 -19.29 17.69 -10.21
N LYS A 482 -18.45 16.88 -10.83
CA LYS A 482 -18.77 16.19 -12.10
C LYS A 482 -19.26 14.78 -11.80
N PRO A 483 -20.48 14.40 -12.23
CA PRO A 483 -20.93 13.02 -12.07
C PRO A 483 -20.05 12.09 -12.92
N ALA A 484 -19.78 10.90 -12.38
CA ALA A 484 -18.99 9.89 -13.05
C ALA A 484 -19.87 8.78 -13.65
N VAL A 485 -19.64 8.44 -14.91
CA VAL A 485 -20.10 7.19 -15.54
C VAL A 485 -18.94 6.22 -15.50
N SER A 486 -19.00 5.21 -14.65
CA SER A 486 -17.84 4.38 -14.33
C SER A 486 -18.21 2.90 -14.24
N THR A 487 -17.35 2.00 -14.71
CA THR A 487 -17.54 0.56 -14.54
C THR A 487 -17.78 0.23 -13.07
N ASP A 488 -18.85 -0.51 -12.74
CA ASP A 488 -19.21 -0.91 -11.37
C ASP A 488 -18.32 -2.06 -10.88
N TRP A 489 -17.00 -1.89 -10.99
CA TRP A 489 -16.02 -2.89 -10.67
C TRP A 489 -14.76 -2.26 -10.08
N SER A 490 -14.08 -3.05 -9.21
CA SER A 490 -12.83 -2.68 -8.54
C SER A 490 -12.98 -1.47 -7.61
N ALA A 491 -11.96 -0.67 -7.46
CA ALA A 491 -11.93 0.39 -6.46
C ALA A 491 -12.97 1.49 -6.67
N THR A 492 -13.34 1.82 -7.89
CA THR A 492 -14.32 2.88 -8.18
C THR A 492 -15.73 2.50 -7.72
N ALA A 493 -16.09 1.21 -7.71
CA ALA A 493 -17.35 0.72 -7.18
C ALA A 493 -17.53 0.97 -5.67
N GLU A 494 -16.45 1.30 -4.96
CA GLU A 494 -16.54 1.64 -3.53
C GLU A 494 -17.09 3.04 -3.26
N TYR A 495 -17.10 3.92 -4.26
CA TYR A 495 -17.52 5.32 -4.06
C TYR A 495 -18.39 5.91 -5.18
N VAL A 496 -18.37 5.35 -6.38
CA VAL A 496 -19.35 5.70 -7.43
C VAL A 496 -20.61 4.88 -7.20
N THR A 497 -21.73 5.54 -6.96
CA THR A 497 -23.02 4.94 -6.60
C THR A 497 -24.14 5.59 -7.40
N PRO A 498 -25.35 5.00 -7.48
CA PRO A 498 -26.47 5.63 -8.16
C PRO A 498 -26.92 6.98 -7.58
N ARG A 499 -26.42 7.37 -6.40
CA ARG A 499 -26.71 8.67 -5.77
C ARG A 499 -25.79 9.79 -6.22
N ASN A 500 -24.62 9.46 -6.77
CA ASN A 500 -23.56 10.42 -7.09
C ASN A 500 -22.92 10.22 -8.47
N GLY A 501 -23.48 9.30 -9.27
CA GLY A 501 -22.99 8.96 -10.60
C GLY A 501 -23.75 7.77 -11.18
N PHE A 502 -23.20 7.20 -12.24
CA PHE A 502 -23.75 6.04 -12.91
C PHE A 502 -22.77 4.85 -12.87
N PRO A 503 -22.99 3.87 -11.97
CA PRO A 503 -22.30 2.57 -12.03
C PRO A 503 -22.72 1.81 -13.29
N VAL A 504 -21.77 1.53 -14.16
CA VAL A 504 -21.99 0.82 -15.43
C VAL A 504 -21.92 -0.69 -15.21
N ARG A 505 -22.94 -1.39 -15.65
CA ARG A 505 -22.96 -2.86 -15.63
C ARG A 505 -21.75 -3.43 -16.37
N TYR A 506 -21.33 -4.61 -15.95
CA TYR A 506 -20.20 -5.31 -16.52
C TYR A 506 -20.40 -6.83 -16.50
N ARG A 507 -19.55 -7.53 -17.21
CA ARG A 507 -19.34 -8.98 -17.07
C ARG A 507 -17.88 -9.25 -16.74
N LEU A 508 -17.60 -10.26 -15.93
CA LEU A 508 -16.22 -10.68 -15.69
C LEU A 508 -15.71 -11.50 -16.90
N THR A 509 -14.53 -11.16 -17.34
CA THR A 509 -13.80 -11.86 -18.39
C THR A 509 -12.41 -12.22 -17.92
N ARG A 510 -11.76 -13.16 -18.60
CA ARG A 510 -10.40 -13.57 -18.26
C ARG A 510 -9.44 -13.21 -19.38
N LEU A 511 -8.29 -12.66 -18.99
CA LEU A 511 -7.22 -12.38 -19.93
C LEU A 511 -6.80 -13.67 -20.67
N LYS A 512 -6.82 -13.62 -21.99
CA LYS A 512 -6.41 -14.73 -22.85
C LYS A 512 -4.89 -14.89 -22.88
N ASP A 513 -4.17 -13.78 -22.77
CA ASP A 513 -2.72 -13.69 -22.85
C ASP A 513 -2.17 -12.86 -21.68
N HIS A 514 -0.86 -12.90 -21.48
CA HIS A 514 -0.19 -11.96 -20.58
C HIS A 514 -0.23 -10.56 -21.16
N VAL A 515 -0.56 -9.59 -20.32
CA VAL A 515 -0.56 -8.16 -20.66
C VAL A 515 0.17 -7.42 -19.57
N ASP A 516 1.44 -7.11 -19.80
CA ASP A 516 2.37 -6.51 -18.84
C ASP A 516 2.44 -7.34 -17.52
N GLU A 517 2.11 -6.74 -16.36
CA GLU A 517 2.08 -7.43 -15.06
C GLU A 517 0.85 -8.35 -14.87
N TYR A 518 -0.17 -8.23 -15.72
CA TYR A 518 -1.38 -9.04 -15.61
C TYR A 518 -1.21 -10.37 -16.33
N VAL A 519 -1.25 -11.46 -15.57
CA VAL A 519 -1.01 -12.79 -16.09
C VAL A 519 -2.26 -13.33 -16.82
N ARG A 520 -2.04 -14.24 -17.77
CA ARG A 520 -3.12 -15.00 -18.42
C ARG A 520 -4.04 -15.62 -17.37
N GLY A 521 -5.34 -15.47 -17.56
CA GLY A 521 -6.37 -15.98 -16.65
C GLY A 521 -6.80 -14.97 -15.56
N THR A 522 -6.11 -13.83 -15.41
CA THR A 522 -6.54 -12.74 -14.52
C THR A 522 -7.93 -12.28 -14.90
N GLU A 523 -8.79 -12.12 -13.90
CA GLU A 523 -10.15 -11.59 -14.07
C GLU A 523 -10.15 -10.06 -14.08
N TRP A 524 -10.87 -9.49 -15.02
CA TRP A 524 -11.22 -8.09 -15.09
C TRP A 524 -12.64 -7.87 -15.61
N ALA A 525 -13.17 -6.65 -15.47
CA ALA A 525 -14.54 -6.32 -15.88
C ALA A 525 -14.57 -5.85 -17.34
N GLU A 526 -15.41 -6.46 -18.15
CA GLU A 526 -15.80 -5.95 -19.47
C GLU A 526 -17.06 -5.11 -19.31
N PRO A 527 -17.01 -3.77 -19.46
CA PRO A 527 -18.18 -2.91 -19.27
C PRO A 527 -19.24 -3.13 -20.36
N ASP A 528 -20.51 -2.98 -19.96
CA ASP A 528 -21.65 -2.96 -20.87
C ASP A 528 -21.70 -1.59 -21.58
N VAL A 529 -21.21 -1.55 -22.81
CA VAL A 529 -21.11 -0.30 -23.61
C VAL A 529 -22.47 0.31 -23.90
N GLU A 530 -23.51 -0.50 -24.14
CA GLU A 530 -24.87 0.00 -24.39
C GLU A 530 -25.45 0.63 -23.14
N HIS A 531 -25.23 0.02 -21.97
CA HIS A 531 -25.62 0.59 -20.69
C HIS A 531 -24.84 1.86 -20.38
N ALA A 532 -23.54 1.92 -20.70
CA ALA A 532 -22.73 3.13 -20.54
C ALA A 532 -23.28 4.27 -21.42
N ALA A 533 -23.60 4.00 -22.67
CA ALA A 533 -24.23 4.96 -23.58
C ALA A 533 -25.56 5.47 -23.03
N TRP A 534 -26.40 4.55 -22.53
CA TRP A 534 -27.67 4.94 -21.88
C TRP A 534 -27.42 5.85 -20.66
N CYS A 535 -26.45 5.53 -19.79
CA CYS A 535 -26.08 6.36 -18.65
C CYS A 535 -25.64 7.78 -19.08
N MET A 536 -24.84 7.86 -20.13
CA MET A 536 -24.41 9.13 -20.69
C MET A 536 -25.59 9.92 -21.26
N GLU A 537 -26.52 9.28 -21.97
CA GLU A 537 -27.75 9.89 -22.51
C GLU A 537 -28.62 10.49 -21.38
N GLN A 538 -28.73 9.83 -20.21
CA GLN A 538 -29.49 10.36 -19.07
C GLN A 538 -28.92 11.70 -18.57
N LEU A 539 -27.60 11.83 -18.51
CA LEU A 539 -26.93 13.08 -18.09
C LEU A 539 -27.15 14.23 -19.08
N VAL A 540 -27.22 13.90 -20.38
CA VAL A 540 -27.49 14.89 -21.44
C VAL A 540 -28.97 15.31 -21.42
N ALA A 541 -29.87 14.36 -21.24
CA ALA A 541 -31.31 14.59 -21.30
C ALA A 541 -31.84 15.39 -20.09
N ASP A 542 -31.20 15.24 -18.92
CA ASP A 542 -31.63 15.91 -17.68
C ASP A 542 -30.48 16.68 -17.01
N PRO A 543 -30.33 17.98 -17.31
CA PRO A 543 -29.32 18.84 -16.68
C PRO A 543 -29.49 18.98 -15.16
N GLN A 544 -30.72 18.83 -14.62
CA GLN A 544 -30.96 18.92 -13.18
C GLN A 544 -30.45 17.66 -12.48
N LEU A 545 -30.68 16.48 -13.06
CA LEU A 545 -30.11 15.22 -12.60
C LEU A 545 -28.58 15.29 -12.63
N CYS A 546 -27.99 15.76 -13.73
CA CYS A 546 -26.54 15.93 -13.86
C CYS A 546 -25.97 16.80 -12.73
N ALA A 547 -26.58 17.95 -12.47
CA ALA A 547 -26.17 18.86 -11.40
C ALA A 547 -26.35 18.25 -10.00
N ALA A 548 -27.46 17.55 -9.74
CA ALA A 548 -27.72 16.92 -8.47
C ALA A 548 -26.72 15.79 -8.16
N LEU A 549 -26.47 14.89 -9.12
CA LEU A 549 -25.47 13.84 -9.00
C LEU A 549 -24.05 14.42 -8.79
N GLY A 550 -23.70 15.47 -9.52
CA GLY A 550 -22.40 16.13 -9.36
C GLY A 550 -22.24 16.78 -7.98
N ALA A 551 -23.27 17.45 -7.47
CA ALA A 551 -23.25 18.02 -6.12
C ALA A 551 -23.08 16.95 -5.05
N GLN A 552 -23.81 15.84 -5.15
CA GLN A 552 -23.65 14.70 -4.23
C GLN A 552 -22.28 14.06 -4.35
N ALA A 553 -21.75 13.91 -5.57
CA ALA A 553 -20.40 13.39 -5.80
C ALA A 553 -19.34 14.22 -5.07
N ALA A 554 -19.44 15.55 -5.14
CA ALA A 554 -18.52 16.44 -4.44
C ALA A 554 -18.60 16.31 -2.90
N LEU A 555 -19.81 16.16 -2.36
CA LEU A 555 -20.01 15.94 -0.92
C LEU A 555 -19.39 14.62 -0.47
N ASP A 556 -19.71 13.51 -1.14
CA ASP A 556 -19.25 12.17 -0.79
C ASP A 556 -17.70 12.08 -0.84
N VAL A 557 -17.08 12.67 -1.86
CA VAL A 557 -15.61 12.66 -2.00
C VAL A 557 -14.95 13.52 -0.93
N ARG A 558 -15.48 14.72 -0.63
CA ARG A 558 -14.93 15.58 0.43
C ARG A 558 -15.06 14.95 1.81
N GLU A 559 -16.19 14.30 2.10
CA GLU A 559 -16.38 13.60 3.36
C GLU A 559 -15.38 12.45 3.55
N ARG A 560 -15.16 11.65 2.51
CA ARG A 560 -14.39 10.41 2.60
C ARG A 560 -12.89 10.59 2.37
N PHE A 561 -12.51 11.51 1.48
CA PHE A 561 -11.16 11.61 0.92
C PHE A 561 -10.48 12.96 1.12
N SER A 562 -11.07 13.88 1.90
CA SER A 562 -10.37 15.12 2.28
C SER A 562 -9.11 14.83 3.09
N ALA A 563 -8.17 15.77 3.09
CA ALA A 563 -6.95 15.67 3.89
C ALA A 563 -7.25 15.42 5.37
N ALA A 564 -8.27 16.07 5.92
CA ALA A 564 -8.70 15.86 7.29
C ALA A 564 -9.28 14.45 7.54
N ALA A 565 -10.08 13.92 6.59
CA ALA A 565 -10.67 12.59 6.74
C ALA A 565 -9.61 11.48 6.69
N VAL A 566 -8.69 11.57 5.73
CA VAL A 566 -7.58 10.61 5.60
C VAL A 566 -6.58 10.80 6.75
N GLY A 567 -6.30 12.03 7.15
CA GLY A 567 -5.41 12.35 8.25
C GLY A 567 -5.87 11.77 9.60
N ARG A 568 -7.19 11.75 9.87
CA ARG A 568 -7.74 11.07 11.06
C ARG A 568 -7.40 9.58 11.07
N ARG A 569 -7.46 8.90 9.91
CA ARG A 569 -7.06 7.48 9.80
C ARG A 569 -5.55 7.30 10.05
N TYR A 570 -4.73 8.25 9.60
CA TYR A 570 -3.29 8.25 9.88
C TYR A 570 -3.02 8.34 11.38
N VAL A 571 -3.66 9.29 12.07
CA VAL A 571 -3.53 9.44 13.52
C VAL A 571 -3.94 8.16 14.23
N GLN A 572 -5.13 7.63 13.93
CA GLN A 572 -5.63 6.39 14.53
C GLN A 572 -4.62 5.24 14.35
N ARG A 573 -4.08 5.08 13.13
CA ARG A 573 -3.12 4.01 12.89
C ARG A 573 -1.76 4.26 13.54
N LEU A 574 -1.24 5.47 13.46
CA LEU A 574 0.03 5.83 14.11
C LEU A 574 -0.06 5.70 15.63
N GLU A 575 -1.18 6.03 16.24
CA GLU A 575 -1.45 5.78 17.66
C GLU A 575 -1.38 4.29 17.98
N SER A 576 -1.97 3.44 17.15
CA SER A 576 -1.89 1.98 17.32
C SER A 576 -0.47 1.43 17.18
N ILE A 577 0.34 2.02 16.27
CA ILE A 577 1.74 1.63 16.07
C ILE A 577 2.62 2.07 17.23
N LEU A 578 2.43 3.26 17.76
CA LEU A 578 3.37 3.91 18.66
C LEU A 578 2.86 4.01 20.09
N PHE A 579 1.63 3.66 20.36
CA PHE A 579 1.02 3.67 21.70
C PHE A 579 1.25 4.99 22.44
N TRP A 580 0.82 6.10 21.86
CA TRP A 580 0.93 7.39 22.53
C TRP A 580 0.00 7.65 23.68
#